data_ababcf3d2cbbdb9740bdbd33b7bc8236
#
_entry.id   ababcf3d2cbbdb9740bdbd33b7bc8236
#
_cell.length_a   1.000
_cell.length_b   1.000
_cell.length_c   1.000
_cell.angle_alpha   90.00
_cell.angle_beta   90.00
_cell.angle_gamma   90.00
#
_symmetry.space_group_name_H-M   'P 1'
#
loop_
_entity.id
_entity.type
_entity.pdbx_description
1 polymer ?
#
loop_
_entity_poly.entity_id
_entity_poly.type
_entity_poly.pdbx_seq_one_letter_code
_entity_poly.pdbx_strand_id
1 'polypeptide(L)' 'MCANLGEAYRKRQYKAHFMSKLSDCDMENAETQVWIEFAYACKYITEENCMNLSKASGNVGKHIGFMIRNPERFLPKT' A
#
# COMPACT_ATOMS: atom_id res chain seq x y z
N MET A 1 -8.17 29.78 -19.30
CA MET A 1 -8.69 28.48 -19.73
C MET A 1 -7.65 27.39 -19.80
N CYS A 2 -6.51 27.64 -20.40
CA CYS A 2 -5.45 26.62 -20.48
C CYS A 2 -4.92 26.20 -19.12
N ALA A 3 -4.86 27.12 -18.14
CA ALA A 3 -4.40 26.82 -16.80
C ALA A 3 -5.33 25.83 -16.09
N ASN A 4 -6.65 25.98 -16.27
CA ASN A 4 -7.61 25.07 -15.64
C ASN A 4 -7.54 23.65 -16.22
N LEU A 5 -7.32 23.55 -17.53
CA LEU A 5 -7.15 22.25 -18.18
C LEU A 5 -5.88 21.57 -17.71
N GLY A 6 -4.79 22.34 -17.55
CA GLY A 6 -3.53 21.84 -17.05
C GLY A 6 -3.65 21.31 -15.62
N GLU A 7 -4.37 22.02 -14.77
CA GLU A 7 -4.61 21.59 -13.39
C GLU A 7 -5.42 20.31 -13.33
N ALA A 8 -6.49 20.21 -14.14
CA ALA A 8 -7.31 19.01 -14.19
C ALA A 8 -6.51 17.80 -14.67
N TYR A 9 -5.63 17.99 -15.65
CA TYR A 9 -4.76 16.95 -16.18
C TYR A 9 -3.77 16.49 -15.11
N ARG A 10 -3.13 17.43 -14.42
CA ARG A 10 -2.19 17.13 -13.33
C ARG A 10 -2.85 16.36 -12.19
N LYS A 11 -4.06 16.73 -11.81
CA LYS A 11 -4.80 16.03 -10.77
C LYS A 11 -5.07 14.59 -11.16
N ARG A 12 -5.47 14.36 -12.40
CA ARG A 12 -5.73 13.01 -12.89
C ARG A 12 -4.44 12.17 -12.93
N GLN A 13 -3.35 12.76 -13.39
CA GLN A 13 -2.06 12.07 -13.39
C GLN A 13 -1.60 11.75 -11.98
N TYR A 14 -1.75 12.68 -11.05
CA TYR A 14 -1.35 12.47 -9.67
C TYR A 14 -2.16 11.34 -9.04
N LYS A 15 -3.47 11.32 -9.29
CA LYS A 15 -4.33 10.27 -8.76
C LYS A 15 -3.93 8.90 -9.33
N ALA A 16 -3.73 8.82 -10.63
CA ALA A 16 -3.32 7.57 -11.27
C ALA A 16 -1.98 7.08 -10.74
N HIS A 17 -1.02 7.97 -10.57
CA HIS A 17 0.29 7.64 -10.02
C HIS A 17 0.19 7.18 -8.56
N PHE A 18 -0.62 7.88 -7.76
CA PHE A 18 -0.87 7.54 -6.37
C PHE A 18 -1.48 6.15 -6.25
N MET A 19 -2.50 5.84 -7.06
CA MET A 19 -3.13 4.53 -7.05
C MET A 19 -2.18 3.43 -7.49
N SER A 20 -1.34 3.70 -8.50
CA SER A 20 -0.33 2.76 -8.95
C SER A 20 0.67 2.45 -7.82
N LYS A 21 1.13 3.47 -7.11
CA LYS A 21 2.05 3.27 -5.98
C LYS A 21 1.40 2.49 -4.84
N LEU A 22 0.13 2.74 -4.55
CA LEU A 22 -0.59 1.97 -3.54
C LEU A 22 -0.73 0.51 -3.94
N SER A 23 -1.01 0.23 -5.21
CA SER A 23 -1.09 -1.15 -5.70
C SER A 23 0.26 -1.85 -5.58
N ASP A 24 1.35 -1.17 -5.89
CA ASP A 24 2.70 -1.72 -5.74
C ASP A 24 2.99 -2.04 -4.27
N CYS A 25 2.63 -1.14 -3.36
CA CYS A 25 2.81 -1.36 -1.93
C CYS A 25 2.00 -2.57 -1.44
N ASP A 26 0.77 -2.72 -1.94
CA ASP A 26 -0.08 -3.85 -1.60
C ASP A 26 0.54 -5.17 -2.05
N MET A 27 1.07 -5.21 -3.27
CA MET A 27 1.76 -6.39 -3.79
C MET A 27 3.01 -6.71 -2.98
N GLU A 28 3.83 -5.71 -2.66
CA GLU A 28 5.03 -5.89 -1.85
C GLU A 28 4.69 -6.39 -0.45
N ASN A 29 3.61 -5.88 0.13
CA ASN A 29 3.15 -6.33 1.44
C ASN A 29 2.70 -7.79 1.40
N ALA A 30 2.01 -8.21 0.35
CA ALA A 30 1.60 -9.60 0.16
C ALA A 30 2.82 -10.52 0.02
N GLU A 31 3.83 -10.09 -0.73
CA GLU A 31 5.09 -10.83 -0.87
C GLU A 31 5.80 -10.94 0.48
N THR A 32 5.79 -9.87 1.27
CA THR A 32 6.38 -9.87 2.61
C THR A 32 5.72 -10.91 3.51
N GLN A 33 4.39 -11.04 3.44
CA GLN A 33 3.66 -12.05 4.20
C GLN A 33 4.11 -13.47 3.82
N VAL A 34 4.29 -13.73 2.52
CA VAL A 34 4.78 -15.02 2.05
C VAL A 34 6.18 -15.29 2.58
N TRP A 35 7.07 -14.28 2.54
CA TRP A 35 8.42 -14.43 3.06
C TRP A 35 8.46 -14.69 4.56
N ILE A 36 7.56 -14.07 5.33
CA ILE A 36 7.45 -14.32 6.78
C ILE A 36 7.06 -15.77 7.03
N GLU A 37 6.07 -16.28 6.31
CA GLU A 37 5.64 -17.67 6.44
C GLU A 37 6.76 -18.63 6.05
N PHE A 38 7.49 -18.33 4.98
CA PHE A 38 8.62 -19.13 4.52
C PHE A 38 9.73 -19.16 5.58
N ALA A 39 10.07 -17.99 6.13
CA ALA A 39 11.09 -17.88 7.16
C ALA A 39 10.73 -18.68 8.40
N TYR A 40 9.46 -18.69 8.78
CA TYR A 40 8.97 -19.48 9.91
C TYR A 40 9.06 -20.97 9.60
N ALA A 41 8.63 -21.38 8.41
CA ALA A 41 8.68 -22.79 7.98
C ALA A 41 10.11 -23.31 7.95
N CYS A 42 11.08 -22.46 7.58
CA CYS A 42 12.49 -22.82 7.55
C CYS A 42 13.20 -22.64 8.92
N LYS A 43 12.46 -22.23 9.93
CA LYS A 43 12.95 -22.04 11.30
C LYS A 43 13.99 -20.92 11.43
N TYR A 44 13.94 -19.93 10.54
CA TYR A 44 14.79 -18.75 10.63
C TYR A 44 14.28 -17.74 11.66
N ILE A 45 12.98 -17.76 11.96
CA ILE A 45 12.36 -16.90 12.95
C ILE A 45 11.52 -17.74 13.92
N THR A 46 11.29 -17.21 15.11
CA THR A 46 10.48 -17.90 16.12
C THR A 46 9.00 -17.72 15.81
N GLU A 47 8.15 -18.56 16.44
CA GLU A 47 6.70 -18.44 16.32
C GLU A 47 6.24 -17.05 16.79
N GLU A 48 6.79 -16.55 17.88
CA GLU A 48 6.45 -15.23 18.40
C GLU A 48 6.79 -14.14 17.39
N ASN A 49 7.99 -14.19 16.80
CA ASN A 49 8.40 -13.22 15.78
C ASN A 49 7.51 -13.33 14.54
N CYS A 50 7.17 -14.56 14.12
CA CYS A 50 6.27 -14.78 13.01
C CYS A 50 4.91 -14.13 13.25
N MET A 51 4.33 -14.34 14.43
CA MET A 51 3.03 -13.75 14.78
C MET A 51 3.10 -12.22 14.80
N ASN A 52 4.16 -11.65 15.40
CA ASN A 52 4.31 -10.20 15.48
C ASN A 52 4.48 -9.57 14.10
N LEU A 53 5.31 -10.18 13.24
CA LEU A 53 5.55 -9.69 11.89
C LEU A 53 4.31 -9.82 11.02
N SER A 54 3.59 -10.93 11.15
CA SER A 54 2.34 -11.16 10.39
C SER A 54 1.26 -10.16 10.79
N LYS A 55 1.17 -9.86 12.09
CA LYS A 55 0.22 -8.88 12.59
C LYS A 55 0.55 -7.48 12.08
N ALA A 56 1.82 -7.10 12.12
CA ALA A 56 2.26 -5.79 11.61
C ALA A 56 1.97 -5.67 10.11
N SER A 57 2.29 -6.71 9.34
CA SER A 57 2.02 -6.74 7.89
C SER A 57 0.52 -6.66 7.61
N GLY A 58 -0.30 -7.37 8.39
CA GLY A 58 -1.75 -7.30 8.28
C GLY A 58 -2.30 -5.90 8.53
N ASN A 59 -1.77 -5.19 9.53
CA ASN A 59 -2.16 -3.81 9.82
C ASN A 59 -1.78 -2.87 8.67
N VAL A 60 -0.59 -3.02 8.11
CA VAL A 60 -0.16 -2.24 6.95
C VAL A 60 -1.10 -2.51 5.78
N GLY A 61 -1.44 -3.76 5.54
CA GLY A 61 -2.38 -4.15 4.48
C GLY A 61 -3.74 -3.50 4.63
N LYS A 62 -4.26 -3.41 5.86
CA LYS A 62 -5.53 -2.75 6.14
C LYS A 62 -5.47 -1.26 5.83
N HIS A 63 -4.37 -0.59 6.19
CA HIS A 63 -4.18 0.82 5.89
C HIS A 63 -4.09 1.07 4.39
N ILE A 64 -3.33 0.25 3.68
CA ILE A 64 -3.22 0.35 2.22
C ILE A 64 -4.59 0.14 1.57
N GLY A 65 -5.33 -0.87 2.01
CA GLY A 65 -6.67 -1.15 1.50
C GLY A 65 -7.62 0.02 1.73
N PHE A 66 -7.56 0.65 2.91
CA PHE A 66 -8.36 1.83 3.21
C PHE A 66 -8.02 2.99 2.26
N MET A 67 -6.73 3.23 2.03
CA MET A 67 -6.29 4.30 1.13
C MET A 67 -6.73 4.04 -0.31
N ILE A 68 -6.71 2.79 -0.76
CA ILE A 68 -7.16 2.42 -2.11
C ILE A 68 -8.67 2.67 -2.25
N ARG A 69 -9.46 2.34 -1.22
CA ARG A 69 -10.90 2.53 -1.26
C ARG A 69 -11.32 3.99 -1.08
N ASN A 70 -10.46 4.80 -0.46
CA ASN A 70 -10.76 6.19 -0.13
C ASN A 70 -9.63 7.13 -0.59
N PRO A 71 -9.25 7.10 -1.87
CA PRO A 71 -8.10 7.88 -2.32
C PRO A 71 -8.30 9.38 -2.18
N GLU A 72 -9.55 9.83 -2.22
CA GLU A 72 -9.88 11.26 -2.14
C GLU A 72 -9.42 11.89 -0.82
N ARG A 73 -9.31 11.09 0.25
CA ARG A 73 -8.87 11.58 1.57
C ARG A 73 -7.38 11.86 1.63
N PHE A 74 -6.61 11.27 0.73
CA PHE A 74 -5.15 11.33 0.75
C PHE A 74 -4.56 12.13 -0.40
N LEU A 75 -5.41 12.59 -1.31
CA LEU A 75 -4.99 13.44 -2.43
C LEU A 75 -5.09 14.92 -2.05
N PRO A 76 -4.22 15.77 -2.64
CA PRO A 76 -4.31 17.20 -2.37
C PRO A 76 -5.66 17.76 -2.77
N LYS A 77 -6.19 18.63 -1.91
CA LYS A 77 -7.42 19.36 -2.21
C LYS A 77 -7.05 20.67 -2.89
N THR A 78 -7.33 20.80 -4.16
CA THR A 78 -7.16 22.09 -4.86
C THR A 78 -8.22 22.27 -5.90
#